data_4eb88f9ea547ef506e98c8a5276065f1
#
_entry.id   4eb88f9ea547ef506e98c8a5276065f1
#
_cell.length_a   1.000
_cell.length_b   1.000
_cell.length_c   1.000
_cell.angle_alpha   90.00
_cell.angle_beta   90.00
_cell.angle_gamma   90.00
#
_symmetry.space_group_name_H-M   'P 1'
#
loop_
_entity.id
_entity.type
_entity.pdbx_description
1 polymer ?
#
loop_
_entity_poly.entity_id
_entity_poly.type
_entity_poly.pdbx_seq_one_letter_code
_entity_poly.pdbx_strand_id
1 'polypeptide(L)'
;MNYSLSAILYGIAERISEFSDRPIYKSPTQQKCEPPCFFLCLMPGGIRDEIDNRYFSDINIDIVYLQAPNIVNATTNVFTVLENLDQKLDTIPYTIGNETTSMIVYNRKHHLENMDLHYQISLHTRVKKSEVETLMKSMEDIINVKKQI
;
A
#
# COMPACT_ATOMS: atom_id res chain seq x y z
N MET A 1 1.06 -16.24 8.34
CA MET A 1 1.85 -15.02 8.52
C MET A 1 1.01 -13.80 8.19
N ASN A 2 0.98 -12.85 9.08
CA ASN A 2 0.22 -11.63 8.87
C ASN A 2 0.98 -10.69 7.94
N TYR A 3 0.25 -9.96 7.11
CA TYR A 3 0.87 -8.95 6.28
C TYR A 3 1.14 -7.66 7.07
N SER A 4 2.08 -6.86 6.59
CA SER A 4 2.40 -5.55 7.16
C SER A 4 2.14 -4.46 6.12
N LEU A 5 1.22 -3.56 6.42
CA LEU A 5 0.93 -2.43 5.53
C LEU A 5 2.16 -1.51 5.40
N SER A 6 2.89 -1.31 6.49
CA SER A 6 4.14 -0.53 6.46
C SER A 6 5.17 -1.14 5.53
N ALA A 7 5.31 -2.46 5.51
CA ALA A 7 6.21 -3.15 4.61
C ALA A 7 5.79 -3.00 3.14
N ILE A 8 4.48 -2.99 2.87
CA ILE A 8 3.94 -2.74 1.52
C ILE A 8 4.30 -1.33 1.06
N LEU A 9 4.05 -0.33 1.90
CA LEU A 9 4.37 1.06 1.57
C LEU A 9 5.87 1.24 1.35
N TYR A 10 6.69 0.59 2.16
CA TYR A 10 8.14 0.62 2.01
C TYR A 10 8.57 0.02 0.68
N GLY A 11 7.97 -1.11 0.28
CA GLY A 11 8.26 -1.74 -1.00
C GLY A 11 7.89 -0.86 -2.19
N ILE A 12 6.77 -0.15 -2.12
CA ILE A 12 6.37 0.82 -3.14
C ILE A 12 7.41 1.95 -3.21
N ALA A 13 7.83 2.47 -2.06
CA ALA A 13 8.84 3.52 -2.00
C ALA A 13 10.17 3.07 -2.61
N GLU A 14 10.58 1.83 -2.38
CA GLU A 14 11.79 1.28 -3.00
C GLU A 14 11.69 1.28 -4.53
N ARG A 15 10.53 0.87 -5.08
CA ARG A 15 10.33 0.89 -6.53
C ARG A 15 10.39 2.30 -7.11
N ILE A 16 9.76 3.25 -6.43
CA ILE A 16 9.81 4.65 -6.88
C ILE A 16 11.24 5.18 -6.82
N SER A 17 12.00 4.81 -5.80
CA SER A 17 13.39 5.26 -5.64
C SER A 17 14.32 4.74 -6.74
N GLU A 18 13.92 3.71 -7.48
CA GLU A 18 14.70 3.22 -8.62
C GLU A 18 14.74 4.21 -9.80
N PHE A 19 13.74 5.09 -9.91
CA PHE A 19 13.68 6.04 -11.02
C PHE A 19 13.56 7.51 -10.59
N SER A 20 13.43 7.77 -9.30
CA SER A 20 13.26 9.14 -8.80
C SER A 20 13.98 9.33 -7.48
N ASP A 21 14.59 10.50 -7.31
CA ASP A 21 15.22 10.91 -6.05
C ASP A 21 14.32 11.84 -5.23
N ARG A 22 13.09 12.06 -5.66
CA ARG A 22 12.16 12.98 -5.00
C ARG A 22 11.62 12.40 -3.69
N PRO A 23 11.27 13.27 -2.73
CA PRO A 23 10.74 12.81 -1.46
C PRO A 23 9.47 11.99 -1.61
N ILE A 24 9.31 10.98 -0.79
CA ILE A 24 8.14 10.11 -0.73
C ILE A 24 7.56 10.19 0.67
N TYR A 25 6.31 10.64 0.78
CA TYR A 25 5.62 10.82 2.05
C TYR A 25 4.52 9.77 2.18
N LYS A 26 4.33 9.25 3.39
CA LYS A 26 3.34 8.21 3.68
C LYS A 26 1.99 8.78 4.13
N SER A 27 1.89 10.09 4.27
CA SER A 27 0.67 10.72 4.74
C SER A 27 0.46 12.05 4.02
N PRO A 28 -0.78 12.33 3.55
CA PRO A 28 -1.08 13.60 2.91
C PRO A 28 -1.09 14.78 3.88
N THR A 29 -1.02 14.53 5.20
CA THR A 29 -1.06 15.58 6.22
C THR A 29 0.31 16.16 6.57
N GLN A 30 1.37 15.70 5.94
CA GLN A 30 2.69 16.29 6.14
C GLN A 30 2.73 17.68 5.53
N GLN A 31 2.83 18.69 6.39
CA GLN A 31 2.66 20.09 6.01
C GLN A 31 3.85 20.70 5.26
N LYS A 32 4.95 19.98 5.09
CA LYS A 32 6.16 20.52 4.47
C LYS A 32 6.62 19.68 3.29
N CYS A 33 5.71 19.41 2.35
CA CYS A 33 6.14 18.79 1.11
C CYS A 33 6.49 19.88 0.08
N GLU A 34 7.66 19.78 -0.48
CA GLU A 34 8.08 20.63 -1.58
C GLU A 34 7.92 19.86 -2.89
N PRO A 35 6.97 20.25 -3.76
CA PRO A 35 6.88 19.63 -5.07
C PRO A 35 8.17 19.83 -5.88
N PRO A 36 8.56 18.86 -6.74
CA PRO A 36 7.85 17.60 -6.98
C PRO A 36 8.10 16.59 -5.88
N CYS A 37 7.06 15.85 -5.52
CA CYS A 37 7.15 14.82 -4.48
C CYS A 37 6.05 13.77 -4.68
N PHE A 38 6.17 12.66 -3.95
CA PHE A 38 5.19 11.58 -3.99
C PHE A 38 4.49 11.46 -2.64
N PHE A 39 3.21 11.10 -2.67
CA PHE A 39 2.45 10.70 -1.50
C PHE A 39 1.90 9.30 -1.70
N LEU A 40 1.98 8.48 -0.65
CA LEU A 40 1.38 7.16 -0.64
C LEU A 40 0.16 7.21 0.28
N CYS A 41 -1.02 7.12 -0.30
CA CYS A 41 -2.28 7.26 0.44
C CYS A 41 -3.04 5.95 0.43
N LEU A 42 -3.40 5.45 1.61
CA LEU A 42 -4.24 4.27 1.72
C LEU A 42 -5.67 4.61 1.32
N MET A 43 -6.21 3.86 0.37
CA MET A 43 -7.58 3.99 -0.12
C MET A 43 -8.48 3.00 0.62
N PRO A 44 -9.81 3.18 0.54
CA PRO A 44 -10.73 2.19 1.09
C PRO A 44 -10.47 0.81 0.48
N GLY A 45 -10.40 -0.20 1.35
CA GLY A 45 -10.24 -1.58 0.98
C GLY A 45 -11.28 -2.43 1.69
N GLY A 46 -11.13 -3.73 1.66
CA GLY A 46 -12.06 -4.63 2.29
C GLY A 46 -11.43 -5.93 2.72
N ILE A 47 -12.13 -6.61 3.60
CA ILE A 47 -11.78 -7.94 4.08
C ILE A 47 -12.93 -8.86 3.78
N ARG A 48 -12.62 -10.02 3.21
CA ARG A 48 -13.60 -11.05 2.89
C ARG A 48 -13.15 -12.34 3.53
N ASP A 49 -14.05 -12.94 4.33
CA ASP A 49 -13.80 -14.24 4.92
C ASP A 49 -13.83 -15.34 3.87
N GLU A 50 -12.87 -16.25 3.97
CA GLU A 50 -12.78 -17.43 3.12
C GLU A 50 -12.92 -18.70 3.95
N ILE A 51 -13.09 -19.84 3.27
CA ILE A 51 -13.10 -21.17 3.89
C ILE A 51 -11.73 -21.47 4.49
N ASP A 52 -11.64 -22.35 5.45
CA ASP A 52 -10.41 -22.83 6.11
C ASP A 52 -9.71 -21.79 6.99
N ASN A 53 -10.49 -20.99 7.69
CA ASN A 53 -9.95 -20.00 8.64
C ASN A 53 -8.97 -19.02 8.00
N ARG A 54 -9.32 -18.57 6.79
CA ARG A 54 -8.56 -17.55 6.07
C ARG A 54 -9.43 -16.36 5.80
N TYR A 55 -8.83 -15.21 5.65
CA TYR A 55 -9.49 -14.06 5.06
C TYR A 55 -8.65 -13.47 3.93
N PHE A 56 -9.34 -12.83 3.03
CA PHE A 56 -8.76 -12.16 1.87
C PHE A 56 -8.88 -10.66 2.09
N SER A 57 -7.77 -9.97 2.00
CA SER A 57 -7.73 -8.52 2.19
C SER A 57 -7.39 -7.81 0.89
N ASP A 58 -8.24 -6.86 0.49
CA ASP A 58 -7.98 -5.96 -0.61
C ASP A 58 -7.30 -4.70 -0.08
N ILE A 59 -6.14 -4.39 -0.64
CA ILE A 59 -5.38 -3.21 -0.26
C ILE A 59 -5.27 -2.32 -1.48
N ASN A 60 -5.81 -1.10 -1.37
CA ASN A 60 -5.77 -0.13 -2.44
C ASN A 60 -4.95 1.07 -2.00
N ILE A 61 -4.01 1.47 -2.83
CA ILE A 61 -3.09 2.56 -2.52
C ILE A 61 -3.09 3.53 -3.70
N ASP A 62 -3.24 4.82 -3.39
CA ASP A 62 -3.11 5.90 -4.35
C ASP A 62 -1.70 6.49 -4.23
N ILE A 63 -0.92 6.36 -5.28
CA ILE A 63 0.39 6.99 -5.40
C ILE A 63 0.17 8.32 -6.08
N VAL A 64 0.33 9.40 -5.33
CA VAL A 64 0.11 10.75 -5.84
C VAL A 64 1.45 11.39 -6.14
N TYR A 65 1.66 11.84 -7.38
CA TYR A 65 2.82 12.63 -7.76
C TYR A 65 2.39 14.09 -7.90
N LEU A 66 2.88 14.93 -7.01
CA LEU A 66 2.65 16.36 -7.08
C LEU A 66 3.68 17.01 -7.98
N GLN A 67 3.18 17.64 -9.03
CA GLN A 67 4.00 18.31 -10.03
C GLN A 67 4.59 19.61 -9.46
N ALA A 68 5.80 19.94 -9.86
CA ALA A 68 6.39 21.23 -9.55
C ALA A 68 5.56 22.35 -10.19
N PRO A 69 5.30 23.45 -9.45
CA PRO A 69 4.59 24.59 -10.04
C PRO A 69 5.45 25.26 -11.11
N ASN A 70 4.79 25.74 -12.16
CA ASN A 70 5.42 26.54 -13.23
C ASN A 70 6.56 25.85 -13.99
N ILE A 71 6.51 24.52 -14.10
CA ILE A 71 7.49 23.77 -14.87
C ILE A 71 7.18 23.86 -16.36
N VAL A 72 8.23 24.05 -17.18
CA VAL A 72 8.08 24.29 -18.62
C VAL A 72 7.54 23.05 -19.35
N ASN A 73 7.98 21.85 -18.98
CA ASN A 73 7.58 20.60 -19.63
C ASN A 73 6.75 19.72 -18.68
N ALA A 74 5.72 20.31 -18.08
CA ALA A 74 4.90 19.63 -17.06
C ALA A 74 4.28 18.34 -17.59
N THR A 75 3.67 18.38 -18.77
CA THR A 75 3.02 17.21 -19.38
C THR A 75 4.01 16.09 -19.65
N THR A 76 5.15 16.41 -20.26
CA THR A 76 6.19 15.41 -20.54
C THR A 76 6.72 14.79 -19.25
N ASN A 77 6.93 15.60 -18.22
CA ASN A 77 7.42 15.12 -16.95
C ASN A 77 6.44 14.14 -16.28
N VAL A 78 5.16 14.48 -16.26
CA VAL A 78 4.12 13.60 -15.70
C VAL A 78 4.03 12.29 -16.49
N PHE A 79 4.08 12.36 -17.81
CA PHE A 79 4.06 11.15 -18.65
C PHE A 79 5.27 10.26 -18.41
N THR A 80 6.45 10.84 -18.21
CA THR A 80 7.65 10.07 -17.87
C THR A 80 7.49 9.36 -16.53
N VAL A 81 6.93 10.04 -15.52
CA VAL A 81 6.65 9.42 -14.23
C VAL A 81 5.64 8.27 -14.38
N LEU A 82 4.57 8.50 -15.13
CA LEU A 82 3.56 7.48 -15.39
C LEU A 82 4.15 6.24 -16.06
N GLU A 83 4.96 6.44 -17.08
CA GLU A 83 5.63 5.34 -17.80
C GLU A 83 6.56 4.55 -16.88
N ASN A 84 7.30 5.24 -16.01
CA ASN A 84 8.16 4.57 -15.03
C ASN A 84 7.34 3.77 -14.01
N LEU A 85 6.23 4.31 -13.53
CA LEU A 85 5.35 3.58 -12.62
C LEU A 85 4.77 2.33 -13.30
N ASP A 86 4.36 2.45 -14.57
CA ASP A 86 3.85 1.30 -15.34
C ASP A 86 4.89 0.19 -15.46
N GLN A 87 6.16 0.55 -15.65
CA GLN A 87 7.24 -0.42 -15.79
C GLN A 87 7.67 -1.03 -14.46
N LYS A 88 7.61 -0.28 -13.37
CA LYS A 88 8.19 -0.70 -12.09
C LYS A 88 7.20 -1.30 -11.10
N LEU A 89 5.92 -1.05 -11.26
CA LEU A 89 4.91 -1.45 -10.27
C LEU A 89 4.07 -2.66 -10.68
N ASP A 90 4.59 -3.54 -11.52
CA ASP A 90 3.97 -4.84 -11.78
C ASP A 90 4.07 -5.75 -10.55
N THR A 91 5.18 -5.66 -9.84
CA THR A 91 5.40 -6.31 -8.55
C THR A 91 6.07 -5.34 -7.60
N ILE A 92 5.90 -5.55 -6.30
CA ILE A 92 6.61 -4.78 -5.29
C ILE A 92 7.39 -5.73 -4.38
N PRO A 93 8.60 -5.35 -3.95
CA PRO A 93 9.33 -6.12 -2.96
C PRO A 93 8.63 -6.01 -1.61
N TYR A 94 8.55 -7.12 -0.91
CA TYR A 94 7.88 -7.19 0.38
C TYR A 94 8.79 -7.89 1.37
N THR A 95 9.25 -7.16 2.36
CA THR A 95 10.21 -7.66 3.33
C THR A 95 9.60 -7.64 4.72
N ILE A 96 9.55 -8.80 5.35
CA ILE A 96 9.19 -8.93 6.77
C ILE A 96 10.32 -9.68 7.45
N GLY A 97 10.89 -9.05 8.48
CA GLY A 97 12.05 -9.61 9.17
C GLY A 97 13.22 -9.78 8.19
N ASN A 98 13.71 -11.01 8.05
CA ASN A 98 14.83 -11.32 7.16
C ASN A 98 14.38 -11.91 5.81
N GLU A 99 13.08 -12.02 5.59
CA GLU A 99 12.54 -12.63 4.38
C GLU A 99 12.04 -11.55 3.42
N THR A 100 12.46 -11.64 2.16
CA THR A 100 12.00 -10.77 1.09
C THR A 100 11.29 -11.61 0.03
N THR A 101 10.07 -11.20 -0.29
CA THR A 101 9.29 -11.80 -1.37
C THR A 101 8.81 -10.70 -2.30
N SER A 102 8.06 -11.08 -3.34
CA SER A 102 7.43 -10.12 -4.24
C SER A 102 5.92 -10.24 -4.14
N MET A 103 5.24 -9.11 -4.10
CA MET A 103 3.78 -9.06 -4.19
C MET A 103 3.37 -8.61 -5.58
N ILE A 104 2.37 -9.29 -6.14
CA ILE A 104 1.82 -8.95 -7.46
C ILE A 104 0.82 -7.82 -7.31
N VAL A 105 0.95 -6.82 -8.16
CA VAL A 105 -0.02 -5.73 -8.27
C VAL A 105 -1.10 -6.16 -9.26
N TYR A 106 -2.34 -6.32 -8.80
CA TYR A 106 -3.44 -6.87 -9.61
C TYR A 106 -4.04 -5.87 -10.56
N ASN A 107 -4.21 -4.64 -10.11
CA ASN A 107 -4.90 -3.62 -10.88
C ASN A 107 -4.17 -2.31 -10.75
N ARG A 108 -4.04 -1.61 -11.86
CA ARG A 108 -3.38 -0.32 -11.92
C ARG A 108 -4.24 0.63 -12.74
N LYS A 109 -4.56 1.78 -12.16
CA LYS A 109 -5.35 2.82 -12.79
C LYS A 109 -4.67 4.15 -12.56
N HIS A 110 -4.86 5.07 -13.47
CA HIS A 110 -4.30 6.41 -13.31
C HIS A 110 -5.28 7.47 -13.79
N HIS A 111 -5.14 8.67 -13.25
CA HIS A 111 -5.80 9.86 -13.76
C HIS A 111 -5.00 11.09 -13.36
N LEU A 112 -5.24 12.19 -14.06
CA LEU A 112 -4.60 13.47 -13.78
C LEU A 112 -5.65 14.44 -13.20
N GLU A 113 -5.27 15.14 -12.14
CA GLU A 113 -6.03 16.26 -11.59
C GLU A 113 -5.11 17.48 -11.50
N ASN A 114 -5.37 18.52 -12.26
CA ASN A 114 -4.55 19.73 -12.28
C ASN A 114 -3.06 19.43 -12.50
N MET A 115 -2.76 18.49 -13.37
CA MET A 115 -1.42 17.98 -13.67
C MET A 115 -0.74 17.19 -12.57
N ASP A 116 -1.43 16.92 -11.46
CA ASP A 116 -0.98 15.96 -10.47
C ASP A 116 -1.43 14.56 -10.87
N LEU A 117 -0.53 13.60 -10.80
CA LEU A 117 -0.80 12.23 -11.19
C LEU A 117 -1.31 11.44 -10.00
N HIS A 118 -2.44 10.77 -10.17
CA HIS A 118 -2.95 9.77 -9.24
C HIS A 118 -2.80 8.39 -9.87
N TYR A 119 -1.96 7.57 -9.27
CA TYR A 119 -1.69 6.22 -9.74
C TYR A 119 -2.16 5.23 -8.68
N GLN A 120 -3.26 4.55 -8.95
CA GLN A 120 -3.92 3.68 -7.99
C GLN A 120 -3.55 2.23 -8.27
N ILE A 121 -3.10 1.54 -7.23
CA ILE A 121 -2.75 0.13 -7.32
C ILE A 121 -3.58 -0.69 -6.35
N SER A 122 -3.84 -1.93 -6.72
CA SER A 122 -4.57 -2.88 -5.88
C SER A 122 -3.72 -4.13 -5.65
N LEU A 123 -3.66 -4.53 -4.39
CA LEU A 123 -2.95 -5.71 -3.92
C LEU A 123 -3.92 -6.58 -3.15
N HIS A 124 -3.64 -7.87 -3.12
CA HIS A 124 -4.43 -8.83 -2.34
C HIS A 124 -3.51 -9.60 -1.41
N THR A 125 -3.98 -9.87 -0.20
CA THR A 125 -3.30 -10.78 0.71
C THR A 125 -4.29 -11.79 1.24
N ARG A 126 -3.79 -12.99 1.54
CA ARG A 126 -4.53 -14.01 2.26
C ARG A 126 -3.85 -14.24 3.59
N VAL A 127 -4.64 -14.19 4.64
CA VAL A 127 -4.13 -14.34 6.00
C VAL A 127 -4.86 -15.49 6.69
N LYS A 128 -4.10 -16.34 7.37
CA LYS A 128 -4.67 -17.41 8.19
C LYS A 128 -5.13 -16.84 9.52
N LYS A 129 -6.35 -17.21 9.93
CA LYS A 129 -6.94 -16.77 11.21
C LYS A 129 -6.49 -17.59 12.41
N SER A 130 -5.71 -18.65 12.22
CA SER A 130 -5.43 -19.61 13.28
C SER A 130 -4.91 -19.00 14.58
N GLU A 131 -4.02 -18.04 14.51
CA GLU A 131 -3.49 -17.35 15.69
C GLU A 131 -4.53 -16.45 16.35
N VAL A 132 -5.30 -15.73 15.54
CA VAL A 132 -6.37 -14.86 16.03
C VAL A 132 -7.47 -15.68 16.69
N GLU A 133 -7.86 -16.82 16.11
CA GLU A 133 -8.86 -17.73 16.70
C GLU A 133 -8.39 -18.31 18.02
N THR A 134 -7.12 -18.69 18.12
CA THR A 134 -6.58 -19.20 19.39
C THR A 134 -6.67 -18.16 20.48
N LEU A 135 -6.35 -16.90 20.18
CA LEU A 135 -6.50 -15.81 21.13
C LEU A 135 -7.97 -15.57 21.50
N MET A 136 -8.87 -15.60 20.54
CA MET A 136 -10.30 -15.41 20.78
C MET A 136 -10.87 -16.53 21.63
N LYS A 137 -10.50 -17.79 21.37
CA LYS A 137 -10.91 -18.92 22.21
C LYS A 137 -10.41 -18.78 23.63
N SER A 138 -9.17 -18.38 23.83
CA SER A 138 -8.62 -18.13 25.15
C SER A 138 -9.39 -17.05 25.89
N MET A 139 -9.79 -16.00 25.21
CA MET A 139 -10.60 -14.93 25.80
C MET A 139 -12.00 -15.41 26.16
N GLU A 140 -12.65 -16.21 25.30
CA GLU A 140 -13.95 -16.80 25.57
C GLU A 140 -13.90 -17.72 26.76
N ASP A 141 -12.89 -18.56 26.90
CA ASP A 141 -12.70 -19.46 28.04
C ASP A 141 -12.56 -18.69 29.34
N ILE A 142 -11.81 -17.58 29.34
CA ILE A 142 -11.68 -16.71 30.50
C ILE A 142 -13.02 -16.09 30.90
N ILE A 143 -13.79 -15.62 29.92
CA ILE A 143 -15.12 -15.05 30.17
C ILE A 143 -16.06 -16.09 30.74
N ASN A 144 -16.05 -17.30 30.20
CA ASN A 144 -16.90 -18.38 30.70
C ASN A 144 -16.56 -18.79 32.14
N VAL A 145 -15.29 -18.85 32.49
CA VAL A 145 -14.85 -19.10 33.86
C VAL A 145 -15.36 -17.99 34.80
N LYS A 146 -15.29 -16.76 34.43
CA LYS A 146 -15.78 -15.64 35.24
C LYS A 146 -17.29 -15.68 35.42
N LYS A 147 -18.05 -16.15 34.43
CA LYS A 147 -19.51 -16.29 34.54
C LYS A 147 -19.95 -17.41 35.47
N GLN A 148 -19.10 -18.41 35.72
CA GLN A 148 -19.40 -19.53 36.61
C GLN A 148 -19.15 -19.19 38.08
N ILE A 149 -18.52 -18.10 38.38
CA ILE A 149 -18.28 -17.63 39.73
C ILE A 149 -19.41 -16.70 40.18
#